data_f8fadd11bbefcf46351c0f12b05a1ca1
#
_entry.id   f8fadd11bbefcf46351c0f12b05a1ca1
#
_cell.length_a   1.000
_cell.length_b   1.000
_cell.length_c   1.000
_cell.angle_alpha   90.00
_cell.angle_beta   90.00
_cell.angle_gamma   90.00
#
_symmetry.space_group_name_H-M   'P 1'
#
loop_
_entity.id
_entity.type
_entity.pdbx_description
1 polymer ?
#
loop_
_entity_poly.entity_id
_entity_poly.type
_entity_poly.pdbx_seq_one_letter_code
_entity_poly.pdbx_strand_id
1 'polypeptide(L)'
;MKNNIRKIITAALALTLTFSLTACGGAAKKEIKTDAAATTQTSEETAQAPEQAANTVIKVGANITPHSEILEQAKPILEEKGITLEIVKLEDSITPNTGVIEGSLDANYFQHVPYLEQFNKENGSDLVSIGAIHYEPFGVYAGKTTDLAALPDGALIAVPNNVTNEARALLLLAQEGIIKLKDDAGINATVEDIVENPKNVEFKELAPEQLVAALPDVDVAVINGNYAIEGGLHVSQALAVEANDGLAATTYGNIIATSKDKENDEALKVLVEVLQSEDISKFINDTYDGAVVPLN
;
A
#
# COMPACT_ATOMS: atom_id res chain seq x y z
N MET A 1 -30.57 1.90 -41.91
CA MET A 1 -30.34 0.82 -42.91
C MET A 1 -29.57 -0.29 -42.23
N LYS A 2 -30.29 -1.41 -42.00
CA LYS A 2 -29.99 -2.85 -42.07
C LYS A 2 -28.67 -3.33 -41.42
N ASN A 3 -28.80 -3.92 -40.22
CA ASN A 3 -28.64 -5.35 -39.87
C ASN A 3 -27.47 -6.12 -40.52
N ASN A 4 -26.59 -6.69 -39.72
CA ASN A 4 -26.30 -8.12 -39.85
C ASN A 4 -25.78 -8.71 -38.52
N ILE A 5 -26.61 -9.54 -37.95
CA ILE A 5 -26.36 -10.51 -36.86
C ILE A 5 -25.66 -11.71 -37.48
N ARG A 6 -24.57 -12.17 -36.93
CA ARG A 6 -24.07 -13.55 -37.15
C ARG A 6 -23.95 -14.30 -35.82
N LYS A 7 -24.93 -15.18 -35.62
CA LYS A 7 -24.93 -16.28 -34.67
C LYS A 7 -23.91 -17.32 -35.12
N ILE A 8 -23.07 -17.83 -34.23
CA ILE A 8 -22.37 -19.10 -34.41
C ILE A 8 -22.72 -19.98 -33.23
N ILE A 9 -23.14 -21.19 -33.59
CA ILE A 9 -23.79 -22.24 -32.83
C ILE A 9 -22.71 -23.11 -32.11
N THR A 10 -23.08 -23.51 -30.93
CA THR A 10 -22.60 -24.53 -30.00
C THR A 10 -22.25 -25.89 -30.67
N ALA A 11 -21.19 -26.54 -30.18
CA ALA A 11 -21.11 -28.00 -30.20
C ALA A 11 -20.52 -28.50 -28.88
N ALA A 12 -21.33 -29.14 -28.09
CA ALA A 12 -20.97 -29.91 -26.90
C ALA A 12 -20.41 -31.27 -27.35
N LEU A 13 -19.33 -31.73 -26.74
CA LEU A 13 -18.92 -33.14 -26.81
C LEU A 13 -18.70 -33.68 -25.40
N ALA A 14 -19.67 -34.47 -24.96
CA ALA A 14 -19.59 -35.26 -23.73
C ALA A 14 -18.78 -36.54 -24.03
N LEU A 15 -17.77 -36.81 -23.21
CA LEU A 15 -17.12 -38.14 -23.23
C LEU A 15 -17.22 -38.73 -21.81
N THR A 16 -18.14 -39.68 -21.66
CA THR A 16 -18.29 -40.59 -20.52
C THR A 16 -17.30 -41.74 -20.63
N LEU A 17 -16.47 -41.96 -19.63
CA LEU A 17 -15.74 -43.22 -19.46
C LEU A 17 -16.14 -43.86 -18.13
N THR A 18 -16.92 -44.93 -18.26
CA THR A 18 -17.21 -45.92 -17.22
C THR A 18 -16.02 -46.89 -17.11
N PHE A 19 -15.55 -47.15 -15.89
CA PHE A 19 -14.75 -48.37 -15.64
C PHE A 19 -15.27 -49.14 -14.46
N SER A 20 -15.41 -50.43 -14.74
CA SER A 20 -16.15 -51.44 -14.02
C SER A 20 -15.44 -51.98 -12.78
N LEU A 21 -16.24 -52.33 -11.75
CA LEU A 21 -15.85 -53.17 -10.63
C LEU A 21 -15.56 -54.62 -11.11
N THR A 22 -14.54 -55.23 -10.53
CA THR A 22 -14.46 -56.70 -10.46
C THR A 22 -14.11 -57.09 -9.03
N ALA A 23 -15.04 -57.85 -8.42
CA ALA A 23 -14.91 -58.51 -7.11
C ALA A 23 -14.56 -59.97 -7.33
N CYS A 24 -13.73 -60.55 -6.48
CA CYS A 24 -13.64 -61.98 -6.10
C CYS A 24 -12.67 -62.02 -4.91
N GLY A 25 -12.96 -62.51 -3.73
CA GLY A 25 -13.68 -63.70 -3.33
C GLY A 25 -12.67 -64.72 -2.76
N GLY A 26 -12.74 -65.07 -1.45
CA GLY A 26 -11.97 -66.16 -0.93
C GLY A 26 -11.74 -66.13 0.58
N ALA A 27 -12.62 -66.78 1.33
CA ALA A 27 -12.51 -66.98 2.76
C ALA A 27 -11.61 -68.22 3.08
N ALA A 28 -10.87 -68.15 4.20
CA ALA A 28 -10.52 -69.33 4.98
C ALA A 28 -10.24 -68.98 6.46
N LYS A 29 -11.11 -69.49 7.34
CA LYS A 29 -10.89 -69.52 8.81
C LYS A 29 -9.77 -70.50 9.15
N LYS A 30 -8.99 -70.21 10.15
CA LYS A 30 -8.38 -71.20 11.02
C LYS A 30 -8.13 -70.58 12.42
N GLU A 31 -8.90 -71.04 13.40
CA GLU A 31 -8.61 -70.91 14.83
C GLU A 31 -7.46 -71.83 15.24
N ILE A 32 -6.56 -71.31 16.09
CA ILE A 32 -5.84 -72.14 17.08
C ILE A 32 -5.59 -71.27 18.33
N LYS A 33 -5.79 -71.92 19.49
CA LYS A 33 -5.86 -71.46 20.86
C LYS A 33 -4.45 -71.11 21.46
N THR A 34 -4.48 -70.12 22.36
CA THR A 34 -3.81 -70.00 23.68
C THR A 34 -2.40 -70.51 23.85
N ASP A 35 -1.48 -69.52 24.27
CA ASP A 35 -0.85 -69.65 25.60
C ASP A 35 -0.32 -68.26 26.07
N ALA A 36 -0.43 -68.05 27.38
CA ALA A 36 -0.08 -66.82 28.05
C ALA A 36 1.41 -66.80 28.37
N ALA A 37 2.10 -65.69 28.06
CA ALA A 37 3.34 -65.30 28.70
C ALA A 37 3.39 -63.79 28.86
N ALA A 38 3.50 -63.34 30.09
CA ALA A 38 3.67 -61.95 30.47
C ALA A 38 5.01 -61.41 29.93
N THR A 39 4.92 -60.29 29.18
CA THR A 39 6.12 -59.54 28.83
C THR A 39 5.86 -58.07 29.09
N THR A 40 6.69 -57.48 29.88
CA THR A 40 6.89 -56.12 30.34
C THR A 40 6.64 -55.13 29.19
N GLN A 41 5.67 -54.21 29.34
CA GLN A 41 5.51 -53.04 28.48
C GLN A 41 6.62 -52.04 28.80
N THR A 42 7.58 -51.94 27.91
CA THR A 42 8.47 -50.77 27.85
C THR A 42 7.70 -49.74 27.03
N SER A 43 7.29 -48.63 27.69
CA SER A 43 6.73 -47.46 27.04
C SER A 43 7.83 -46.80 26.22
N GLU A 44 7.82 -47.00 24.90
CA GLU A 44 8.51 -46.12 23.99
C GLU A 44 7.73 -44.79 23.95
N GLU A 45 8.25 -43.82 24.65
CA GLU A 45 7.88 -42.42 24.55
C GLU A 45 8.29 -41.95 23.15
N THR A 46 7.34 -41.97 22.22
CA THR A 46 7.52 -41.40 20.89
C THR A 46 7.62 -39.90 21.09
N ALA A 47 8.84 -39.37 21.11
CA ALA A 47 9.07 -37.93 21.00
C ALA A 47 8.43 -37.48 19.69
N GLN A 48 7.28 -36.84 19.77
CA GLN A 48 6.73 -36.04 18.66
C GLN A 48 7.75 -34.97 18.34
N ALA A 49 8.30 -35.01 17.12
CA ALA A 49 9.01 -33.90 16.56
C ALA A 49 8.09 -32.66 16.63
N PRO A 50 8.60 -31.47 16.93
CA PRO A 50 7.75 -30.28 16.95
C PRO A 50 7.10 -30.15 15.57
N GLU A 51 5.79 -30.14 15.57
CA GLU A 51 4.96 -29.82 14.40
C GLU A 51 5.41 -28.46 13.91
N GLN A 52 6.09 -28.43 12.78
CA GLN A 52 6.57 -27.21 12.16
C GLN A 52 5.35 -26.34 11.90
N ALA A 53 5.19 -25.27 12.65
CA ALA A 53 4.07 -24.35 12.51
C ALA A 53 3.94 -24.00 11.02
N ALA A 54 2.75 -24.17 10.45
CA ALA A 54 2.50 -23.85 9.06
C ALA A 54 2.87 -22.39 8.83
N ASN A 55 3.80 -22.13 7.91
CA ASN A 55 4.25 -20.79 7.59
C ASN A 55 3.05 -20.01 7.02
N THR A 56 2.63 -18.94 7.71
CA THR A 56 1.54 -18.08 7.22
C THR A 56 2.09 -17.17 6.13
N VAL A 57 1.45 -17.17 4.97
CA VAL A 57 1.84 -16.26 3.87
C VAL A 57 0.92 -15.06 3.87
N ILE A 58 1.49 -13.86 3.85
CA ILE A 58 0.76 -12.60 3.66
C ILE A 58 1.29 -11.90 2.40
N LYS A 59 0.39 -11.33 1.61
CA LYS A 59 0.68 -10.66 0.36
C LYS A 59 0.33 -9.19 0.44
N VAL A 60 1.33 -8.32 0.36
CA VAL A 60 1.19 -6.88 0.55
C VAL A 60 1.54 -6.12 -0.73
N GLY A 61 0.59 -5.31 -1.21
CA GLY A 61 0.81 -4.37 -2.30
C GLY A 61 1.45 -3.08 -1.78
N ALA A 62 2.54 -2.62 -2.39
CA ALA A 62 3.25 -1.43 -1.93
C ALA A 62 3.82 -0.62 -3.09
N ASN A 63 3.91 0.71 -2.92
CA ASN A 63 4.72 1.52 -3.84
C ASN A 63 6.19 1.13 -3.75
N ILE A 64 6.96 1.43 -4.82
CA ILE A 64 8.33 0.93 -4.96
C ILE A 64 9.20 1.49 -3.84
N THR A 65 9.26 2.81 -3.70
CA THR A 65 10.08 3.52 -2.71
C THR A 65 9.21 4.52 -1.94
N PRO A 66 9.32 4.63 -0.62
CA PRO A 66 10.14 3.83 0.31
C PRO A 66 9.44 2.53 0.77
N HIS A 67 8.16 2.35 0.46
CA HIS A 67 7.27 1.36 1.08
C HIS A 67 7.76 -0.07 0.89
N SER A 68 8.05 -0.49 -0.37
CA SER A 68 8.53 -1.85 -0.59
C SER A 68 9.94 -2.07 -0.04
N GLU A 69 10.78 -1.04 0.00
CA GLU A 69 12.12 -1.13 0.59
C GLU A 69 12.04 -1.36 2.11
N ILE A 70 11.12 -0.67 2.80
CA ILE A 70 10.86 -0.89 4.23
C ILE A 70 10.30 -2.30 4.47
N LEU A 71 9.38 -2.78 3.62
CA LEU A 71 8.86 -4.14 3.70
C LEU A 71 9.95 -5.21 3.48
N GLU A 72 10.91 -4.97 2.58
CA GLU A 72 12.03 -5.90 2.37
C GLU A 72 12.90 -6.04 3.63
N GLN A 73 13.06 -4.98 4.43
CA GLN A 73 13.76 -5.05 5.73
C GLN A 73 12.96 -5.82 6.77
N ALA A 74 11.63 -5.81 6.71
CA ALA A 74 10.78 -6.56 7.63
C ALA A 74 10.76 -8.07 7.35
N LYS A 75 11.05 -8.52 6.12
CA LYS A 75 10.99 -9.94 5.71
C LYS A 75 11.75 -10.89 6.65
N PRO A 76 13.04 -10.71 6.90
CA PRO A 76 13.79 -11.64 7.76
C PRO A 76 13.22 -11.72 9.18
N ILE A 77 12.73 -10.60 9.72
CA ILE A 77 12.13 -10.54 11.06
C ILE A 77 10.79 -11.29 11.08
N LEU A 78 10.00 -11.18 10.01
CA LEU A 78 8.74 -11.89 9.86
C LEU A 78 8.95 -13.41 9.66
N GLU A 79 9.97 -13.80 8.89
CA GLU A 79 10.33 -15.21 8.71
C GLU A 79 10.70 -15.90 10.03
N GLU A 80 11.43 -15.23 10.93
CA GLU A 80 11.73 -15.71 12.29
C GLU A 80 10.44 -15.92 13.12
N LYS A 81 9.37 -15.19 12.81
CA LYS A 81 8.06 -15.32 13.45
C LYS A 81 7.11 -16.30 12.72
N GLY A 82 7.59 -17.01 11.68
CA GLY A 82 6.80 -17.98 10.91
C GLY A 82 5.85 -17.33 9.90
N ILE A 83 6.12 -16.10 9.46
CA ILE A 83 5.34 -15.36 8.47
C ILE A 83 6.19 -15.13 7.23
N THR A 84 5.71 -15.60 6.08
CA THR A 84 6.31 -15.31 4.77
C THR A 84 5.63 -14.09 4.16
N LEU A 85 6.40 -13.02 3.90
CA LEU A 85 5.91 -11.80 3.27
C LEU A 85 6.15 -11.82 1.75
N GLU A 86 5.07 -11.80 0.96
CA GLU A 86 5.10 -11.56 -0.48
C GLU A 86 4.81 -10.08 -0.77
N ILE A 87 5.75 -9.39 -1.42
CA ILE A 87 5.62 -7.97 -1.76
C ILE A 87 5.27 -7.84 -3.23
N VAL A 88 4.16 -7.15 -3.51
CA VAL A 88 3.74 -6.78 -4.87
C VAL A 88 4.01 -5.29 -5.06
N LYS A 89 5.03 -4.98 -5.88
CA LYS A 89 5.41 -3.59 -6.18
C LYS A 89 4.45 -2.99 -7.19
N LEU A 90 3.89 -1.83 -6.88
CA LEU A 90 2.89 -1.11 -7.66
C LEU A 90 3.29 0.36 -7.78
N GLU A 91 3.02 0.97 -8.93
CA GLU A 91 3.46 2.35 -9.22
C GLU A 91 2.33 3.38 -9.08
N ASP A 92 1.06 2.92 -9.10
CA ASP A 92 -0.12 3.80 -9.06
C ASP A 92 -0.80 3.81 -7.69
N SER A 93 -1.75 4.74 -7.52
CA SER A 93 -2.49 4.94 -6.27
C SER A 93 -3.84 4.21 -6.21
N ILE A 94 -4.22 3.44 -7.23
CA ILE A 94 -5.55 2.79 -7.33
C ILE A 94 -5.44 1.29 -7.13
N THR A 95 -4.51 0.67 -7.85
CA THR A 95 -4.33 -0.79 -7.88
C THR A 95 -4.11 -1.41 -6.50
N PRO A 96 -3.36 -0.79 -5.55
CA PRO A 96 -3.18 -1.38 -4.23
C PRO A 96 -4.49 -1.57 -3.45
N ASN A 97 -5.40 -0.58 -3.49
CA ASN A 97 -6.70 -0.69 -2.82
C ASN A 97 -7.63 -1.67 -3.53
N THR A 98 -7.68 -1.62 -4.86
CA THR A 98 -8.47 -2.56 -5.67
C THR A 98 -8.03 -4.00 -5.42
N GLY A 99 -6.71 -4.25 -5.32
CA GLY A 99 -6.17 -5.57 -5.04
C GLY A 99 -6.61 -6.14 -3.67
N VAL A 100 -6.75 -5.29 -2.65
CA VAL A 100 -7.28 -5.70 -1.35
C VAL A 100 -8.78 -5.99 -1.44
N ILE A 101 -9.56 -5.14 -2.13
CA ILE A 101 -11.00 -5.35 -2.34
C ILE A 101 -11.27 -6.66 -3.09
N GLU A 102 -10.47 -6.99 -4.09
CA GLU A 102 -10.60 -8.21 -4.90
C GLU A 102 -10.01 -9.46 -4.22
N GLY A 103 -9.34 -9.30 -3.08
CA GLY A 103 -8.69 -10.38 -2.33
C GLY A 103 -7.44 -10.95 -2.99
N SER A 104 -6.85 -10.24 -3.97
CA SER A 104 -5.56 -10.58 -4.58
C SER A 104 -4.37 -10.14 -3.71
N LEU A 105 -4.61 -9.22 -2.78
CA LEU A 105 -3.71 -8.75 -1.75
C LEU A 105 -4.37 -8.89 -0.37
N ASP A 106 -3.58 -9.19 0.66
CA ASP A 106 -4.05 -9.22 2.04
C ASP A 106 -4.08 -7.83 2.67
N ALA A 107 -3.13 -6.99 2.29
CA ALA A 107 -3.02 -5.61 2.75
C ALA A 107 -2.30 -4.76 1.69
N ASN A 108 -2.30 -3.45 1.90
CA ASN A 108 -1.45 -2.54 1.14
C ASN A 108 -0.70 -1.55 2.04
N TYR A 109 0.37 -0.97 1.47
CA TYR A 109 1.22 0.01 2.12
C TYR A 109 1.66 1.07 1.10
N PHE A 110 0.97 2.21 1.04
CA PHE A 110 1.25 3.27 0.06
C PHE A 110 0.54 4.60 0.36
N GLN A 111 -0.44 4.63 1.29
CA GLN A 111 -1.41 5.69 1.44
C GLN A 111 -1.54 6.16 2.89
N HIS A 112 -2.18 7.31 3.09
CA HIS A 112 -2.56 7.87 4.37
C HIS A 112 -4.09 7.80 4.60
N VAL A 113 -4.53 7.98 5.84
CA VAL A 113 -5.95 7.85 6.24
C VAL A 113 -6.89 8.72 5.40
N PRO A 114 -6.64 10.04 5.18
CA PRO A 114 -7.56 10.85 4.36
C PRO A 114 -7.77 10.31 2.94
N TYR A 115 -6.72 9.77 2.30
CA TYR A 115 -6.84 9.14 0.98
C TYR A 115 -7.67 7.86 1.04
N LEU A 116 -7.44 7.00 2.05
CA LEU A 116 -8.21 5.77 2.25
C LEU A 116 -9.71 6.06 2.43
N GLU A 117 -10.05 7.05 3.25
CA GLU A 117 -11.44 7.44 3.50
C GLU A 117 -12.11 7.98 2.23
N GLN A 118 -11.39 8.81 1.46
CA GLN A 118 -11.89 9.32 0.18
C GLN A 118 -12.07 8.19 -0.84
N PHE A 119 -11.10 7.28 -0.95
CA PHE A 119 -11.18 6.11 -1.83
C PHE A 119 -12.39 5.23 -1.47
N ASN A 120 -12.59 4.94 -0.19
CA ASN A 120 -13.74 4.17 0.28
C ASN A 120 -15.07 4.83 -0.10
N LYS A 121 -15.18 6.14 0.08
CA LYS A 121 -16.38 6.93 -0.25
C LYS A 121 -16.69 6.88 -1.75
N GLU A 122 -15.67 7.01 -2.60
CA GLU A 122 -15.84 7.04 -4.06
C GLU A 122 -16.14 5.67 -4.65
N ASN A 123 -15.58 4.61 -4.07
CA ASN A 123 -15.70 3.24 -4.60
C ASN A 123 -16.71 2.37 -3.83
N GLY A 124 -17.33 2.90 -2.76
CA GLY A 124 -18.29 2.14 -1.94
C GLY A 124 -17.63 0.97 -1.22
N SER A 125 -16.34 1.10 -0.86
CA SER A 125 -15.56 0.10 -0.13
C SER A 125 -15.46 0.46 1.36
N ASP A 126 -14.93 -0.47 2.16
CA ASP A 126 -14.81 -0.35 3.62
C ASP A 126 -13.44 -0.81 4.13
N LEU A 127 -12.40 -0.53 3.35
CA LEU A 127 -11.02 -0.78 3.76
C LEU A 127 -10.70 -0.03 5.05
N VAL A 128 -9.85 -0.61 5.89
CA VAL A 128 -9.50 -0.06 7.20
C VAL A 128 -7.99 0.07 7.37
N SER A 129 -7.56 1.10 8.09
CA SER A 129 -6.19 1.24 8.56
C SER A 129 -5.98 0.37 9.80
N ILE A 130 -4.88 -0.38 9.84
CA ILE A 130 -4.48 -1.19 11.01
C ILE A 130 -3.19 -0.70 11.68
N GLY A 131 -2.55 0.35 11.14
CA GLY A 131 -1.39 0.99 11.77
C GLY A 131 -0.73 2.01 10.87
N ALA A 132 -0.24 3.11 11.45
CA ALA A 132 0.60 4.09 10.77
C ALA A 132 2.08 3.74 10.98
N ILE A 133 2.89 3.88 9.94
CA ILE A 133 4.28 3.42 9.95
C ILE A 133 5.26 4.58 9.81
N HIS A 134 5.08 5.44 8.81
CA HIS A 134 5.97 6.55 8.55
C HIS A 134 5.21 7.73 7.95
N TYR A 135 5.85 8.88 7.93
CA TYR A 135 5.37 10.11 7.30
C TYR A 135 6.37 10.56 6.23
N GLU A 136 5.85 11.13 5.15
CA GLU A 136 6.63 11.71 4.07
C GLU A 136 6.19 13.16 3.85
N PRO A 137 7.05 14.16 4.12
CA PRO A 137 6.73 15.56 3.85
C PRO A 137 6.47 15.80 2.37
N PHE A 138 5.44 16.60 2.04
CA PHE A 138 5.31 17.16 0.71
C PHE A 138 6.39 18.20 0.44
N GLY A 139 6.86 18.27 -0.81
CA GLY A 139 7.79 19.28 -1.25
C GLY A 139 7.32 20.02 -2.48
N VAL A 140 7.68 21.31 -2.58
CA VAL A 140 7.60 22.09 -3.82
C VAL A 140 8.94 21.97 -4.53
N TYR A 141 8.96 21.41 -5.71
CA TYR A 141 10.19 21.17 -6.48
C TYR A 141 10.29 22.06 -7.70
N ALA A 142 11.52 22.48 -8.00
CA ALA A 142 11.85 23.33 -9.13
C ALA A 142 11.58 22.63 -10.47
N GLY A 143 10.84 23.32 -11.34
CA GLY A 143 10.76 23.04 -12.75
C GLY A 143 11.58 24.07 -13.54
N LYS A 144 10.89 24.97 -14.24
CA LYS A 144 11.51 26.12 -14.93
C LYS A 144 11.96 27.22 -13.97
N THR A 145 11.29 27.34 -12.81
CA THR A 145 11.55 28.33 -11.77
C THR A 145 12.24 27.66 -10.58
N THR A 146 13.35 28.23 -10.11
CA THR A 146 14.21 27.67 -9.05
C THR A 146 14.14 28.46 -7.73
N ASP A 147 13.25 29.44 -7.63
CA ASP A 147 13.00 30.25 -6.45
C ASP A 147 11.53 30.68 -6.42
N LEU A 148 10.82 30.33 -5.35
CA LEU A 148 9.38 30.65 -5.20
C LEU A 148 9.10 32.13 -5.20
N ALA A 149 10.02 32.96 -4.69
CA ALA A 149 9.89 34.42 -4.72
C ALA A 149 9.95 34.95 -6.17
N ALA A 150 10.65 34.25 -7.06
CA ALA A 150 10.83 34.62 -8.47
C ALA A 150 9.77 34.02 -9.40
N LEU A 151 8.72 33.34 -8.89
CA LEU A 151 7.63 32.84 -9.71
C LEU A 151 7.06 33.95 -10.60
N PRO A 152 6.97 33.74 -11.95
CA PRO A 152 6.40 34.76 -12.84
C PRO A 152 4.90 34.90 -12.64
N ASP A 153 4.34 35.99 -13.15
CA ASP A 153 2.89 36.15 -13.28
C ASP A 153 2.37 35.14 -14.29
N GLY A 154 1.31 34.41 -13.96
CA GLY A 154 0.80 33.30 -14.76
C GLY A 154 1.64 32.01 -14.68
N ALA A 155 2.47 31.83 -13.63
CA ALA A 155 3.25 30.62 -13.45
C ALA A 155 2.37 29.37 -13.42
N LEU A 156 2.81 28.30 -14.10
CA LEU A 156 2.12 27.01 -14.12
C LEU A 156 2.65 26.09 -13.01
N ILE A 157 1.78 25.71 -12.08
CA ILE A 157 2.10 24.84 -10.94
C ILE A 157 1.42 23.48 -11.13
N ALA A 158 2.20 22.39 -11.15
CA ALA A 158 1.65 21.06 -11.15
C ALA A 158 1.32 20.60 -9.72
N VAL A 159 0.14 19.99 -9.54
CA VAL A 159 -0.34 19.46 -8.26
C VAL A 159 -0.97 18.07 -8.48
N PRO A 160 -1.07 17.21 -7.43
CA PRO A 160 -1.80 15.95 -7.51
C PRO A 160 -3.27 16.17 -7.87
N ASN A 161 -3.88 15.27 -8.64
CA ASN A 161 -5.30 15.34 -9.05
C ASN A 161 -6.25 14.57 -8.13
N ASN A 162 -5.77 13.91 -7.08
CA ASN A 162 -6.65 13.30 -6.09
C ASN A 162 -6.95 14.30 -4.97
N VAL A 163 -8.22 14.37 -4.58
CA VAL A 163 -8.78 15.40 -3.72
C VAL A 163 -7.94 15.71 -2.48
N THR A 164 -7.53 14.70 -1.74
CA THR A 164 -6.82 14.89 -0.46
C THR A 164 -5.37 15.35 -0.63
N ASN A 165 -4.68 14.89 -1.70
CA ASN A 165 -3.31 15.35 -1.99
C ASN A 165 -3.31 16.69 -2.73
N GLU A 166 -4.32 17.01 -3.57
CA GLU A 166 -4.52 18.36 -4.10
C GLU A 166 -4.70 19.36 -2.96
N ALA A 167 -5.63 19.08 -2.02
CA ALA A 167 -5.84 19.92 -0.85
C ALA A 167 -4.54 20.16 -0.06
N ARG A 168 -3.78 19.10 0.17
CA ARG A 168 -2.49 19.16 0.87
C ARG A 168 -1.47 20.02 0.11
N ALA A 169 -1.42 19.90 -1.22
CA ALA A 169 -0.55 20.74 -2.06
C ALA A 169 -0.96 22.23 -2.01
N LEU A 170 -2.26 22.52 -2.08
CA LEU A 170 -2.79 23.89 -1.98
C LEU A 170 -2.52 24.50 -0.59
N LEU A 171 -2.64 23.72 0.48
CA LEU A 171 -2.28 24.15 1.83
C LEU A 171 -0.81 24.50 1.95
N LEU A 172 0.10 23.73 1.36
CA LEU A 172 1.52 24.04 1.33
C LEU A 172 1.80 25.32 0.53
N LEU A 173 1.17 25.51 -0.63
CA LEU A 173 1.30 26.74 -1.41
C LEU A 173 0.73 27.97 -0.68
N ALA A 174 -0.32 27.79 0.10
CA ALA A 174 -0.87 28.83 0.96
C ALA A 174 0.06 29.17 2.14
N GLN A 175 0.70 28.17 2.75
CA GLN A 175 1.73 28.35 3.78
C GLN A 175 2.88 29.21 3.24
N GLU A 176 3.29 29.01 2.00
CA GLU A 176 4.35 29.79 1.34
C GLU A 176 3.88 31.16 0.82
N GLY A 177 2.60 31.50 1.02
CA GLY A 177 2.03 32.78 0.60
C GLY A 177 1.88 32.97 -0.90
N ILE A 178 1.92 31.88 -1.69
CA ILE A 178 1.74 31.89 -3.14
C ILE A 178 0.26 32.13 -3.48
N ILE A 179 -0.63 31.52 -2.70
CA ILE A 179 -2.08 31.66 -2.78
C ILE A 179 -2.65 31.86 -1.38
N LYS A 180 -3.94 32.24 -1.30
CA LYS A 180 -4.70 32.17 -0.07
C LYS A 180 -5.97 31.38 -0.29
N LEU A 181 -6.24 30.47 0.61
CA LEU A 181 -7.46 29.65 0.62
C LEU A 181 -8.53 30.28 1.53
N LYS A 182 -9.77 29.88 1.36
CA LYS A 182 -10.85 30.14 2.33
C LYS A 182 -10.45 29.59 3.71
N ASP A 183 -10.88 30.24 4.77
CA ASP A 183 -10.51 29.88 6.16
C ASP A 183 -10.99 28.46 6.55
N ASP A 184 -12.04 27.94 5.91
CA ASP A 184 -12.67 26.63 6.16
C ASP A 184 -12.35 25.57 5.11
N ALA A 185 -11.45 25.84 4.17
CA ALA A 185 -11.10 24.92 3.07
C ALA A 185 -10.55 23.57 3.58
N GLY A 186 -9.64 23.57 4.55
CA GLY A 186 -9.14 22.36 5.24
C GLY A 186 -8.57 21.30 4.29
N ILE A 187 -8.66 20.05 4.72
CA ILE A 187 -8.09 18.88 4.02
C ILE A 187 -8.87 18.46 2.74
N ASN A 188 -9.91 19.18 2.37
CA ASN A 188 -10.68 18.97 1.13
C ASN A 188 -10.63 20.19 0.22
N ALA A 189 -9.67 21.12 0.42
CA ALA A 189 -9.48 22.28 -0.41
C ALA A 189 -9.30 21.92 -1.89
N THR A 190 -9.90 22.70 -2.76
CA THR A 190 -9.76 22.62 -4.22
C THR A 190 -9.30 23.96 -4.77
N VAL A 191 -8.93 24.04 -6.03
CA VAL A 191 -8.57 25.30 -6.70
C VAL A 191 -9.71 26.33 -6.64
N GLU A 192 -10.97 25.90 -6.48
CA GLU A 192 -12.14 26.78 -6.31
C GLU A 192 -12.18 27.47 -4.93
N ASP A 193 -11.39 27.01 -3.97
CA ASP A 193 -11.31 27.58 -2.63
C ASP A 193 -10.22 28.67 -2.53
N ILE A 194 -9.55 28.98 -3.63
CA ILE A 194 -8.56 30.05 -3.69
C ILE A 194 -9.27 31.40 -3.69
N VAL A 195 -9.01 32.23 -2.66
CA VAL A 195 -9.60 33.57 -2.53
C VAL A 195 -8.64 34.69 -2.93
N GLU A 196 -7.32 34.46 -2.88
CA GLU A 196 -6.30 35.37 -3.38
C GLU A 196 -5.25 34.60 -4.19
N ASN A 197 -4.95 35.10 -5.37
CA ASN A 197 -3.93 34.56 -6.28
C ASN A 197 -3.15 35.74 -6.90
N PRO A 198 -2.23 36.37 -6.14
CA PRO A 198 -1.62 37.63 -6.51
C PRO A 198 -0.71 37.54 -7.74
N LYS A 199 -0.22 36.34 -8.08
CA LYS A 199 0.61 36.09 -9.27
C LYS A 199 -0.15 35.43 -10.41
N ASN A 200 -1.48 35.30 -10.30
CA ASN A 200 -2.33 34.66 -11.30
C ASN A 200 -1.83 33.24 -11.70
N VAL A 201 -1.28 32.50 -10.72
CA VAL A 201 -0.75 31.16 -11.00
C VAL A 201 -1.84 30.24 -11.55
N GLU A 202 -1.47 29.41 -12.49
CA GLU A 202 -2.35 28.41 -13.11
C GLU A 202 -1.99 27.01 -12.55
N PHE A 203 -2.99 26.15 -12.41
CA PHE A 203 -2.80 24.80 -11.87
C PHE A 203 -2.92 23.77 -12.98
N LYS A 204 -2.00 22.78 -12.92
CA LYS A 204 -2.04 21.56 -13.75
C LYS A 204 -2.18 20.36 -12.84
N GLU A 205 -3.39 19.84 -12.74
CA GLU A 205 -3.69 18.66 -11.95
C GLU A 205 -3.27 17.40 -12.69
N LEU A 206 -2.41 16.59 -12.09
CA LEU A 206 -1.84 15.38 -12.67
C LEU A 206 -1.93 14.21 -11.68
N ALA A 207 -1.95 12.98 -12.20
CA ALA A 207 -1.75 11.81 -11.35
C ALA A 207 -0.40 11.91 -10.63
N PRO A 208 -0.32 11.59 -9.31
CA PRO A 208 0.88 11.83 -8.51
C PRO A 208 2.17 11.27 -9.10
N GLU A 209 2.11 10.08 -9.70
CA GLU A 209 3.23 9.41 -10.37
C GLU A 209 3.74 10.15 -11.63
N GLN A 210 3.00 11.13 -12.15
CA GLN A 210 3.37 11.91 -13.33
C GLN A 210 4.05 13.24 -13.00
N LEU A 211 4.01 13.68 -11.74
CA LEU A 211 4.44 15.02 -11.33
C LEU A 211 5.94 15.26 -11.56
N VAL A 212 6.79 14.29 -11.26
CA VAL A 212 8.24 14.41 -11.48
C VAL A 212 8.56 14.57 -12.98
N ALA A 213 7.90 13.77 -13.83
CA ALA A 213 8.08 13.86 -15.26
C ALA A 213 7.58 15.19 -15.87
N ALA A 214 6.66 15.88 -15.18
CA ALA A 214 6.12 17.15 -15.62
C ALA A 214 7.03 18.36 -15.31
N LEU A 215 8.04 18.22 -14.44
CA LEU A 215 8.91 19.33 -14.01
C LEU A 215 9.50 20.16 -15.15
N PRO A 216 9.98 19.59 -16.27
CA PRO A 216 10.49 20.39 -17.39
C PRO A 216 9.45 21.28 -18.05
N ASP A 217 8.16 20.97 -17.90
CA ASP A 217 7.05 21.65 -18.58
C ASP A 217 6.32 22.69 -17.72
N VAL A 218 6.56 22.71 -16.41
CA VAL A 218 5.92 23.60 -15.43
C VAL A 218 6.93 24.50 -14.73
N ASP A 219 6.47 25.53 -14.04
CA ASP A 219 7.35 26.41 -13.26
C ASP A 219 7.82 25.71 -11.99
N VAL A 220 6.89 25.10 -11.25
CA VAL A 220 7.17 24.24 -10.09
C VAL A 220 6.13 23.13 -10.02
N ALA A 221 6.42 22.08 -9.25
CA ALA A 221 5.44 21.04 -8.92
C ALA A 221 5.44 20.75 -7.42
N VAL A 222 4.26 20.50 -6.87
CA VAL A 222 4.10 20.00 -5.50
C VAL A 222 3.98 18.50 -5.56
N ILE A 223 4.93 17.78 -4.95
CA ILE A 223 5.12 16.33 -5.18
C ILE A 223 5.11 15.60 -3.85
N ASN A 224 4.41 14.45 -3.80
CA ASN A 224 4.44 13.50 -2.68
C ASN A 224 5.85 12.97 -2.46
N GLY A 225 6.23 12.74 -1.20
CA GLY A 225 7.58 12.32 -0.81
C GLY A 225 8.04 11.05 -1.53
N ASN A 226 7.21 10.00 -1.58
CA ASN A 226 7.53 8.75 -2.26
C ASN A 226 7.85 8.94 -3.76
N TYR A 227 7.02 9.68 -4.49
CA TYR A 227 7.26 9.94 -5.93
C TYR A 227 8.46 10.85 -6.16
N ALA A 228 8.73 11.79 -5.24
CA ALA A 228 9.92 12.61 -5.30
C ALA A 228 11.19 11.74 -5.17
N ILE A 229 11.25 10.85 -4.16
CA ILE A 229 12.37 9.93 -3.94
C ILE A 229 12.52 8.98 -5.13
N GLU A 230 11.44 8.38 -5.62
CA GLU A 230 11.45 7.48 -6.78
C GLU A 230 11.96 8.18 -8.04
N GLY A 231 11.61 9.45 -8.21
CA GLY A 231 12.10 10.29 -9.30
C GLY A 231 13.54 10.82 -9.12
N GLY A 232 14.22 10.41 -8.05
CA GLY A 232 15.60 10.81 -7.75
C GLY A 232 15.73 12.23 -7.18
N LEU A 233 14.64 12.82 -6.67
CA LEU A 233 14.67 14.10 -5.98
C LEU A 233 14.93 13.89 -4.48
N HIS A 234 15.70 14.80 -3.89
CA HIS A 234 15.95 14.83 -2.46
C HIS A 234 15.13 15.93 -1.79
N VAL A 235 14.65 15.69 -0.57
CA VAL A 235 13.88 16.68 0.21
C VAL A 235 14.67 17.98 0.40
N SER A 236 15.98 17.90 0.49
CA SER A 236 16.88 19.07 0.57
C SER A 236 16.93 19.94 -0.71
N GLN A 237 16.41 19.44 -1.84
CA GLN A 237 16.30 20.17 -3.11
C GLN A 237 14.95 20.87 -3.26
N ALA A 238 13.99 20.58 -2.37
CA ALA A 238 12.70 21.25 -2.39
C ALA A 238 12.85 22.75 -2.11
N LEU A 239 12.11 23.56 -2.82
CA LEU A 239 12.03 25.01 -2.63
C LEU A 239 11.25 25.38 -1.37
N ALA A 240 10.31 24.52 -0.99
CA ALA A 240 9.57 24.53 0.26
C ALA A 240 9.19 23.11 0.64
N VAL A 241 9.04 22.85 1.92
CA VAL A 241 8.64 21.54 2.48
C VAL A 241 7.51 21.76 3.46
N GLU A 242 6.54 20.86 3.45
CA GLU A 242 5.45 20.86 4.42
C GLU A 242 5.99 20.84 5.85
N ALA A 243 5.40 21.67 6.71
CA ALA A 243 5.83 21.77 8.10
C ALA A 243 5.70 20.42 8.81
N ASN A 244 6.77 19.96 9.43
CA ASN A 244 6.78 18.76 10.25
C ASN A 244 6.35 19.10 11.70
N ASP A 245 5.13 19.64 11.86
CA ASP A 245 4.61 20.16 13.13
C ASP A 245 3.83 19.12 13.96
N GLY A 246 3.95 17.85 13.61
CA GLY A 246 3.25 16.74 14.27
C GLY A 246 1.80 16.57 13.83
N LEU A 247 1.07 17.62 13.42
CA LEU A 247 -0.29 17.50 12.90
C LEU A 247 -0.29 16.90 11.49
N ALA A 248 0.59 17.38 10.61
CA ALA A 248 0.76 16.82 9.28
C ALA A 248 1.20 15.35 9.35
N ALA A 249 2.18 15.03 10.21
CA ALA A 249 2.67 13.67 10.40
C ALA A 249 1.57 12.72 10.89
N THR A 250 0.73 13.15 11.84
CA THR A 250 -0.42 12.34 12.33
C THR A 250 -1.52 12.20 11.29
N THR A 251 -1.80 13.24 10.50
CA THR A 251 -2.87 13.23 9.50
C THR A 251 -2.49 12.43 8.27
N TYR A 252 -1.25 12.60 7.79
CA TYR A 252 -0.77 12.03 6.53
C TYR A 252 0.26 10.92 6.70
N GLY A 253 0.32 10.32 7.89
CA GLY A 253 1.11 9.10 8.12
C GLY A 253 0.70 7.98 7.17
N ASN A 254 1.68 7.34 6.56
CA ASN A 254 1.48 6.19 5.68
C ASN A 254 1.13 4.95 6.50
N ILE A 255 0.07 4.27 6.09
CA ILE A 255 -0.60 3.21 6.85
C ILE A 255 -0.50 1.85 6.15
N ILE A 256 -0.60 0.80 6.94
CA ILE A 256 -1.04 -0.51 6.45
C ILE A 256 -2.56 -0.50 6.43
N ALA A 257 -3.14 -0.75 5.26
CA ALA A 257 -4.58 -0.88 5.09
C ALA A 257 -4.96 -2.28 4.61
N THR A 258 -6.11 -2.77 5.07
CA THR A 258 -6.64 -4.10 4.74
C THR A 258 -8.17 -4.07 4.62
N SER A 259 -8.78 -5.18 4.24
CA SER A 259 -10.22 -5.34 4.25
C SER A 259 -10.77 -5.42 5.69
N LYS A 260 -12.02 -5.02 5.87
CA LYS A 260 -12.66 -4.99 7.20
C LYS A 260 -12.70 -6.34 7.89
N ASP A 261 -12.84 -7.42 7.16
CA ASP A 261 -12.85 -8.80 7.68
C ASP A 261 -11.47 -9.26 8.17
N LYS A 262 -10.37 -8.65 7.68
CA LYS A 262 -8.98 -8.91 8.11
C LYS A 262 -8.43 -7.89 9.11
N GLU A 263 -9.22 -6.94 9.59
CA GLU A 263 -8.80 -5.92 10.56
C GLU A 263 -8.12 -6.52 11.81
N ASN A 264 -8.51 -7.72 12.18
CA ASN A 264 -7.98 -8.43 13.35
C ASN A 264 -7.11 -9.65 13.00
N ASP A 265 -6.63 -9.76 11.77
CA ASP A 265 -5.73 -10.83 11.35
C ASP A 265 -4.41 -10.77 12.12
N GLU A 266 -4.01 -11.88 12.75
CA GLU A 266 -2.83 -11.92 13.63
C GLU A 266 -1.51 -11.74 12.87
N ALA A 267 -1.42 -12.23 11.62
CA ALA A 267 -0.20 -12.06 10.83
C ALA A 267 -0.03 -10.60 10.37
N LEU A 268 -1.13 -9.92 10.05
CA LEU A 268 -1.10 -8.50 9.70
C LEU A 268 -0.80 -7.62 10.92
N LYS A 269 -1.26 -7.98 12.12
CA LYS A 269 -0.86 -7.30 13.37
C LYS A 269 0.64 -7.43 13.62
N VAL A 270 1.19 -8.63 13.46
CA VAL A 270 2.63 -8.87 13.59
C VAL A 270 3.42 -8.07 12.54
N LEU A 271 2.90 -7.95 11.30
CA LEU A 271 3.50 -7.07 10.29
C LEU A 271 3.60 -5.63 10.78
N VAL A 272 2.51 -5.06 11.32
CA VAL A 272 2.50 -3.68 11.84
C VAL A 272 3.49 -3.53 13.00
N GLU A 273 3.51 -4.47 13.96
CA GLU A 273 4.46 -4.46 15.09
C GLU A 273 5.92 -4.47 14.61
N VAL A 274 6.23 -5.29 13.61
CA VAL A 274 7.59 -5.34 13.02
C VAL A 274 7.92 -4.04 12.33
N LEU A 275 7.00 -3.47 11.53
CA LEU A 275 7.23 -2.21 10.82
C LEU A 275 7.40 -1.01 11.78
N GLN A 276 6.81 -1.06 12.97
CA GLN A 276 6.95 -0.04 14.03
C GLN A 276 8.13 -0.30 14.98
N SER A 277 8.96 -1.31 14.72
CA SER A 277 10.10 -1.64 15.57
C SER A 277 11.23 -0.61 15.48
N GLU A 278 12.10 -0.59 16.50
CA GLU A 278 13.30 0.26 16.53
C GLU A 278 14.25 -0.06 15.36
N ASP A 279 14.35 -1.31 14.94
CA ASP A 279 15.21 -1.73 13.83
C ASP A 279 14.76 -1.12 12.51
N ILE A 280 13.45 -1.14 12.24
CA ILE A 280 12.86 -0.52 11.03
C ILE A 280 12.97 1.00 11.11
N SER A 281 12.71 1.60 12.26
CA SER A 281 12.87 3.04 12.47
C SER A 281 14.28 3.50 12.24
N LYS A 282 15.27 2.71 12.72
CA LYS A 282 16.68 2.98 12.46
C LYS A 282 17.01 2.89 10.97
N PHE A 283 16.53 1.85 10.28
CA PHE A 283 16.70 1.72 8.83
C PHE A 283 16.15 2.95 8.08
N ILE A 284 14.93 3.38 8.41
CA ILE A 284 14.29 4.55 7.80
C ILE A 284 15.17 5.80 8.00
N ASN A 285 15.59 6.08 9.23
CA ASN A 285 16.40 7.25 9.55
C ASN A 285 17.78 7.24 8.86
N ASP A 286 18.42 6.08 8.79
CA ASP A 286 19.74 5.92 8.16
C ASP A 286 19.69 6.00 6.63
N THR A 287 18.53 5.67 6.01
CA THR A 287 18.41 5.53 4.57
C THR A 287 17.89 6.80 3.89
N TYR A 288 16.91 7.50 4.49
CA TYR A 288 16.13 8.51 3.78
C TYR A 288 16.42 9.96 4.21
N ASP A 289 17.35 10.19 5.12
CA ASP A 289 17.84 11.53 5.52
C ASP A 289 16.71 12.57 5.74
N GLY A 290 15.64 12.16 6.46
CA GLY A 290 14.49 12.99 6.78
C GLY A 290 13.43 13.11 5.67
N ALA A 291 13.63 12.52 4.49
CA ALA A 291 12.59 12.43 3.48
C ALA A 291 11.48 11.43 3.86
N VAL A 292 11.79 10.51 4.77
CA VAL A 292 10.86 9.56 5.39
C VAL A 292 11.10 9.59 6.89
N VAL A 293 10.04 9.77 7.67
CA VAL A 293 10.09 9.93 9.13
C VAL A 293 9.28 8.82 9.79
N PRO A 294 9.89 7.95 10.61
CA PRO A 294 9.14 6.89 11.29
C PRO A 294 8.14 7.48 12.29
N LEU A 295 6.98 6.81 12.44
CA LEU A 295 5.90 7.15 13.39
C LEU A 295 5.83 6.05 14.46
N ASN A 296 6.58 6.22 15.57
CA ASN A 296 6.62 5.29 16.72
C ASN A 296 6.21 6.02 17.98
#